data_5026d24552b911bd702217ca911b9d4a
#
_entry.id   5026d24552b911bd702217ca911b9d4a
#
_cell.length_a   1.000
_cell.length_b   1.000
_cell.length_c   1.000
_cell.angle_alpha   90.00
_cell.angle_beta   90.00
_cell.angle_gamma   90.00
#
_symmetry.space_group_name_H-M   'P 1'
#
loop_
_entity.id
_entity.type
_entity.pdbx_description
1 polymer ?
#
loop_
_entity_poly.entity_id
_entity_poly.type
_entity_poly.pdbx_seq_one_letter_code
_entity_poly.pdbx_strand_id
1 'polypeptide(L)'
;MKNHFYLMYSFQKKENKNKSKNRCDVYVMAPLDVINEEGKPSYINKFNKWCEELKEGGVDGIMIDVWWGLVEKTPKKYRWEGYEEVFKVMHNIGLKIAPVLSFHQCSGNVGDTVHIPIPKFVFENKIKPYFVDRFGQIDDEYISFSYDSVKIGERTPLEMYQDFMFNFKKHFRKYIDNKTISKIEIGLGPCGELRYPSYLLSRWEYPRIGSFQCYDEMFKQMFMKDAKEAGHKDWDSPPNDTGYSYNENPGEPTFWKSGYKSEYGKFFLNWYSQKLIEHGRNVLKIARKIFPKTHLAGKVAGIHWQYLHESRCAEATAGYYTTNGYSCYSEIAKMFKEINVDFCFTCLEMNGQDKHSNSAPEKLVQEVFEIANKHGVNFEGENAIECYHWHAYNQILKWASKGLKEFTFLRMTDKLMNDEKTLTDFKKFTKQMHHSSSSNEKENKNKKENENKKENEKEHKKVNEKENNEKENKNKKENNNENNGYYYEDYFFMN
;
A
#
# COMPACT_ATOMS: atom_id res chain seq x y z
N MET A 1 45.39 29.79 9.02
CA MET A 1 43.94 30.08 9.03
C MET A 1 43.13 29.39 7.92
N LYS A 2 43.69 29.09 6.75
CA LYS A 2 42.91 28.41 5.66
C LYS A 2 42.64 26.90 5.90
N ASN A 3 43.47 26.18 6.65
CA ASN A 3 43.30 24.74 6.88
C ASN A 3 42.26 24.40 7.99
N HIS A 4 41.91 25.35 8.86
CA HIS A 4 40.92 25.12 9.92
C HIS A 4 39.48 25.24 9.40
N PHE A 5 39.26 26.07 8.36
CA PHE A 5 37.95 26.23 7.74
C PHE A 5 37.54 25.01 6.88
N TYR A 6 38.50 24.33 6.24
CA TYR A 6 38.22 23.14 5.43
C TYR A 6 37.85 21.92 6.29
N LEU A 7 38.41 21.79 7.48
CA LEU A 7 38.08 20.69 8.40
C LEU A 7 36.68 20.87 9.01
N MET A 8 36.28 22.08 9.37
CA MET A 8 34.92 22.34 9.89
C MET A 8 33.84 22.13 8.82
N TYR A 9 34.10 22.48 7.55
CA TYR A 9 33.16 22.24 6.44
C TYR A 9 33.03 20.75 6.10
N SER A 10 34.10 19.98 6.25
CA SER A 10 34.06 18.53 6.01
C SER A 10 33.37 17.77 7.15
N PHE A 11 33.48 18.24 8.41
CA PHE A 11 32.75 17.66 9.55
C PHE A 11 31.25 17.98 9.48
N GLN A 12 30.84 19.20 9.11
CA GLN A 12 29.41 19.53 8.92
C GLN A 12 28.81 18.78 7.73
N LYS A 13 29.56 18.56 6.64
CA LYS A 13 29.08 17.72 5.51
C LYS A 13 28.98 16.23 5.85
N LYS A 14 29.81 15.70 6.76
CA LYS A 14 29.72 14.32 7.24
C LYS A 14 28.57 14.13 8.24
N GLU A 15 28.32 15.07 9.15
CA GLU A 15 27.18 15.00 10.06
C GLU A 15 25.83 15.10 9.34
N ASN A 16 25.71 15.96 8.30
CA ASN A 16 24.49 16.05 7.51
C ASN A 16 24.26 14.84 6.59
N LYS A 17 25.28 14.10 6.16
CA LYS A 17 25.11 12.89 5.36
C LYS A 17 24.66 11.67 6.17
N ASN A 18 24.97 11.61 7.47
CA ASN A 18 24.52 10.52 8.33
C ASN A 18 23.14 10.76 8.97
N LYS A 19 22.64 12.00 9.02
CA LYS A 19 21.31 12.33 9.56
C LYS A 19 20.15 12.03 8.60
N SER A 20 20.40 11.78 7.29
CA SER A 20 19.35 11.63 6.30
C SER A 20 18.91 10.18 6.02
N LYS A 21 19.52 9.17 6.64
CA LYS A 21 19.28 7.76 6.26
C LYS A 21 18.00 7.13 6.82
N ASN A 22 17.35 7.75 7.81
CA ASN A 22 16.29 7.08 8.58
C ASN A 22 15.12 8.01 8.95
N ARG A 23 14.86 9.06 8.19
CA ARG A 23 13.69 9.91 8.34
C ARG A 23 12.56 9.35 7.45
N CYS A 24 11.37 9.21 8.02
CA CYS A 24 10.12 8.98 7.28
C CYS A 24 9.35 10.30 7.21
N ASP A 25 9.10 10.80 6.01
CA ASP A 25 8.33 12.02 5.81
C ASP A 25 6.83 11.73 6.03
N VAL A 26 6.10 12.70 6.60
CA VAL A 26 4.68 12.57 6.92
C VAL A 26 3.87 13.55 6.09
N TYR A 27 2.94 13.01 5.32
CA TYR A 27 1.94 13.76 4.58
C TYR A 27 0.56 13.51 5.19
N VAL A 28 -0.34 14.46 4.98
CA VAL A 28 -1.77 14.33 5.32
C VAL A 28 -2.58 14.52 4.06
N MET A 29 -3.51 13.60 3.81
CA MET A 29 -4.41 13.70 2.66
C MET A 29 -5.43 14.80 2.90
N ALA A 30 -5.60 15.72 1.96
CA ALA A 30 -6.61 16.77 1.99
C ALA A 30 -8.04 16.16 1.99
N PRO A 31 -9.06 16.90 2.43
CA PRO A 31 -10.44 16.47 2.29
C PRO A 31 -10.81 16.21 0.83
N LEU A 32 -11.70 15.24 0.59
CA LEU A 32 -12.16 14.88 -0.76
C LEU A 32 -12.82 16.04 -1.50
N ASP A 33 -13.52 16.89 -0.77
CA ASP A 33 -14.32 18.01 -1.26
C ASP A 33 -13.61 19.38 -1.12
N VAL A 34 -12.31 19.39 -0.96
CA VAL A 34 -11.53 20.64 -0.87
C VAL A 34 -11.75 21.55 -2.10
N ILE A 35 -12.06 20.95 -3.25
CA ILE A 35 -12.58 21.61 -4.45
C ILE A 35 -14.01 21.13 -4.68
N ASN A 36 -14.94 22.06 -4.84
CA ASN A 36 -16.35 21.77 -5.06
C ASN A 36 -16.66 21.50 -6.55
N GLU A 37 -17.92 21.17 -6.84
CA GLU A 37 -18.38 20.87 -8.21
C GLU A 37 -18.24 22.05 -9.19
N GLU A 38 -18.22 23.30 -8.71
CA GLU A 38 -17.96 24.48 -9.53
C GLU A 38 -16.48 24.69 -9.84
N GLY A 39 -15.61 23.84 -9.28
CA GLY A 39 -14.15 23.93 -9.45
C GLY A 39 -13.51 25.02 -8.60
N LYS A 40 -14.15 25.39 -7.47
CA LYS A 40 -13.67 26.39 -6.51
C LYS A 40 -13.33 25.73 -5.18
N PRO A 41 -12.45 26.35 -4.36
CA PRO A 41 -12.21 25.87 -3.00
C PRO A 41 -13.51 25.93 -2.16
N SER A 42 -13.84 24.84 -1.48
CA SER A 42 -15.07 24.75 -0.66
C SER A 42 -15.00 25.62 0.61
N TYR A 43 -13.80 25.69 1.24
CA TYR A 43 -13.61 26.36 2.53
C TYR A 43 -12.14 26.79 2.74
N ILE A 44 -11.62 27.64 1.84
CA ILE A 44 -10.21 28.03 1.76
C ILE A 44 -9.64 28.56 3.09
N ASN A 45 -10.39 29.34 3.86
CA ASN A 45 -9.93 29.91 5.13
C ASN A 45 -9.77 28.83 6.21
N LYS A 46 -10.69 27.85 6.27
CA LYS A 46 -10.61 26.68 7.17
C LYS A 46 -9.42 25.82 6.78
N PHE A 47 -9.26 25.54 5.49
CA PHE A 47 -8.15 24.76 4.95
C PHE A 47 -6.79 25.42 5.26
N ASN A 48 -6.69 26.73 5.10
CA ASN A 48 -5.46 27.47 5.44
C ASN A 48 -5.07 27.28 6.91
N LYS A 49 -6.02 27.48 7.86
CA LYS A 49 -5.76 27.27 9.29
C LYS A 49 -5.31 25.84 9.59
N TRP A 50 -5.95 24.86 9.00
CA TRP A 50 -5.58 23.45 9.16
C TRP A 50 -4.18 23.15 8.63
N CYS A 51 -3.81 23.71 7.50
CA CYS A 51 -2.45 23.60 6.96
C CYS A 51 -1.40 24.23 7.88
N GLU A 52 -1.68 25.40 8.48
CA GLU A 52 -0.82 26.04 9.48
C GLU A 52 -0.60 25.16 10.70
N GLU A 53 -1.68 24.61 11.28
CA GLU A 53 -1.64 23.68 12.43
C GLU A 53 -0.84 22.39 12.13
N LEU A 54 -1.01 21.82 10.96
CA LEU A 54 -0.28 20.63 10.54
C LEU A 54 1.21 20.95 10.33
N LYS A 55 1.52 22.11 9.74
CA LYS A 55 2.91 22.57 9.57
C LYS A 55 3.62 22.76 10.90
N GLU A 56 2.96 23.40 11.87
CA GLU A 56 3.48 23.56 13.24
C GLU A 56 3.66 22.19 13.92
N GLY A 57 2.81 21.23 13.63
CA GLY A 57 2.90 19.84 14.09
C GLY A 57 4.06 19.06 13.50
N GLY A 58 4.74 19.60 12.47
CA GLY A 58 5.87 18.97 11.80
C GLY A 58 5.52 18.19 10.54
N VAL A 59 4.28 18.27 10.05
CA VAL A 59 3.87 17.66 8.78
C VAL A 59 4.70 18.22 7.63
N ASP A 60 5.22 17.37 6.75
CA ASP A 60 6.09 17.74 5.64
C ASP A 60 5.30 18.28 4.45
N GLY A 61 4.13 17.72 4.19
CA GLY A 61 3.32 18.13 3.06
C GLY A 61 1.86 17.67 3.12
N ILE A 62 1.11 18.12 2.14
CA ILE A 62 -0.28 17.70 1.94
C ILE A 62 -0.37 16.93 0.63
N MET A 63 -0.99 15.75 0.69
CA MET A 63 -1.41 15.02 -0.48
C MET A 63 -2.84 15.46 -0.85
N ILE A 64 -3.14 15.58 -2.13
CA ILE A 64 -4.43 16.13 -2.59
C ILE A 64 -4.88 15.48 -3.89
N ASP A 65 -6.14 15.02 -3.92
CA ASP A 65 -6.75 14.55 -5.15
C ASP A 65 -6.96 15.69 -6.16
N VAL A 66 -6.48 15.49 -7.36
CA VAL A 66 -6.73 16.36 -8.51
C VAL A 66 -7.71 15.65 -9.43
N TRP A 67 -8.99 15.88 -9.15
CA TRP A 67 -10.11 15.15 -9.76
C TRP A 67 -10.29 15.48 -11.23
N TRP A 68 -10.11 14.49 -12.10
CA TRP A 68 -10.33 14.64 -13.54
C TRP A 68 -11.73 15.14 -13.84
N GLY A 69 -12.76 14.59 -13.16
CA GLY A 69 -14.15 14.98 -13.37
C GLY A 69 -14.51 16.43 -13.00
N LEU A 70 -13.74 17.06 -12.10
CA LEU A 70 -13.89 18.47 -11.77
C LEU A 70 -13.14 19.39 -12.72
N VAL A 71 -11.99 18.94 -13.22
CA VAL A 71 -11.08 19.75 -14.03
C VAL A 71 -11.48 19.75 -15.50
N GLU A 72 -11.76 18.60 -16.12
CA GLU A 72 -12.09 18.46 -17.54
C GLU A 72 -13.56 18.05 -17.74
N LYS A 73 -14.51 18.95 -17.42
CA LYS A 73 -15.94 18.69 -17.66
C LYS A 73 -16.33 18.69 -19.13
N THR A 74 -15.55 19.37 -19.98
CA THR A 74 -15.69 19.43 -21.43
C THR A 74 -14.37 18.98 -22.04
N PRO A 75 -14.37 18.14 -23.09
CA PRO A 75 -13.15 17.64 -23.70
C PRO A 75 -12.12 18.73 -24.01
N LYS A 76 -10.90 18.55 -23.53
CA LYS A 76 -9.75 19.47 -23.74
C LYS A 76 -9.91 20.88 -23.13
N LYS A 77 -10.92 21.09 -22.26
CA LYS A 77 -11.09 22.36 -21.52
C LYS A 77 -10.83 22.11 -20.05
N TYR A 78 -9.67 22.57 -19.57
CA TYR A 78 -9.19 22.33 -18.20
C TYR A 78 -9.38 23.57 -17.32
N ARG A 79 -9.95 23.40 -16.14
CA ARG A 79 -10.18 24.44 -15.16
C ARG A 79 -9.32 24.17 -13.93
N TRP A 80 -8.30 25.00 -13.73
CA TRP A 80 -7.30 24.81 -12.67
C TRP A 80 -7.43 25.82 -11.53
N GLU A 81 -8.27 26.83 -11.65
CA GLU A 81 -8.31 28.01 -10.77
C GLU A 81 -8.46 27.62 -9.30
N GLY A 82 -9.35 26.72 -8.95
CA GLY A 82 -9.55 26.26 -7.58
C GLY A 82 -8.31 25.55 -7.02
N TYR A 83 -7.69 24.68 -7.82
CA TYR A 83 -6.45 24.03 -7.42
C TYR A 83 -5.31 25.01 -7.29
N GLU A 84 -5.24 26.05 -8.12
CA GLU A 84 -4.20 27.08 -8.02
C GLU A 84 -4.30 27.85 -6.69
N GLU A 85 -5.52 28.19 -6.25
CA GLU A 85 -5.77 28.83 -4.95
C GLU A 85 -5.31 27.93 -3.80
N VAL A 86 -5.69 26.67 -3.80
CA VAL A 86 -5.32 25.70 -2.74
C VAL A 86 -3.81 25.43 -2.73
N PHE A 87 -3.18 25.28 -3.89
CA PHE A 87 -1.72 25.09 -4.00
C PHE A 87 -0.94 26.32 -3.52
N LYS A 88 -1.47 27.52 -3.77
CA LYS A 88 -0.89 28.76 -3.27
C LYS A 88 -0.91 28.83 -1.76
N VAL A 89 -1.98 28.39 -1.10
CA VAL A 89 -2.06 28.30 0.37
C VAL A 89 -0.96 27.41 0.91
N MET A 90 -0.86 26.17 0.43
CA MET A 90 0.15 25.22 0.89
C MET A 90 1.59 25.71 0.63
N HIS A 91 1.82 26.32 -0.54
CA HIS A 91 3.13 26.91 -0.89
C HIS A 91 3.52 28.05 0.06
N ASN A 92 2.62 28.97 0.36
CA ASN A 92 2.87 30.12 1.22
C ASN A 92 3.21 29.71 2.67
N ILE A 93 2.60 28.63 3.15
CA ILE A 93 2.86 28.03 4.48
C ILE A 93 4.21 27.26 4.47
N GLY A 94 4.75 26.93 3.30
CA GLY A 94 5.97 26.14 3.16
C GLY A 94 5.75 24.64 3.33
N LEU A 95 4.55 24.16 3.04
CA LEU A 95 4.23 22.73 2.92
C LEU A 95 4.61 22.22 1.52
N LYS A 96 5.05 20.96 1.45
CA LYS A 96 5.15 20.24 0.18
C LYS A 96 3.76 19.84 -0.31
N ILE A 97 3.64 19.65 -1.61
CA ILE A 97 2.41 19.22 -2.25
C ILE A 97 2.67 17.89 -2.95
N ALA A 98 1.82 16.91 -2.70
CA ALA A 98 1.80 15.63 -3.41
C ALA A 98 0.44 15.46 -4.11
N PRO A 99 0.24 15.97 -5.34
CA PRO A 99 -0.99 15.77 -6.06
C PRO A 99 -1.14 14.31 -6.48
N VAL A 100 -2.34 13.78 -6.31
CA VAL A 100 -2.81 12.52 -6.92
C VAL A 100 -3.58 12.89 -8.18
N LEU A 101 -3.13 12.48 -9.34
CA LEU A 101 -3.88 12.71 -10.59
C LEU A 101 -4.98 11.65 -10.69
N SER A 102 -6.18 12.00 -10.18
CA SER A 102 -7.28 11.09 -9.88
C SER A 102 -8.22 10.94 -11.09
N PHE A 103 -8.02 9.85 -11.85
CA PHE A 103 -8.82 9.52 -13.04
C PHE A 103 -10.07 8.70 -12.72
N HIS A 104 -10.24 8.29 -11.46
CA HIS A 104 -11.36 7.50 -10.97
C HIS A 104 -12.51 8.36 -10.47
N GLN A 105 -13.69 7.74 -10.34
CA GLN A 105 -14.83 8.29 -9.62
C GLN A 105 -14.56 8.24 -8.12
N CYS A 106 -14.90 9.30 -7.38
CA CYS A 106 -15.04 9.26 -5.93
C CYS A 106 -16.50 8.92 -5.60
N SER A 107 -16.78 7.74 -5.18
CA SER A 107 -18.06 7.27 -4.63
C SER A 107 -18.04 5.75 -4.45
N GLY A 108 -18.61 5.26 -3.35
CA GLY A 108 -18.88 3.85 -3.16
C GLY A 108 -17.75 3.00 -2.59
N ASN A 109 -16.63 3.61 -2.21
CA ASN A 109 -15.55 2.92 -1.49
C ASN A 109 -15.48 3.36 -0.02
N VAL A 110 -14.73 2.62 0.79
CA VAL A 110 -14.51 2.96 2.20
C VAL A 110 -13.89 4.36 2.30
N GLY A 111 -14.51 5.23 3.09
CA GLY A 111 -14.03 6.60 3.30
C GLY A 111 -14.53 7.63 2.28
N ASP A 112 -15.25 7.23 1.24
CA ASP A 112 -15.88 8.17 0.31
C ASP A 112 -17.07 8.88 0.96
N THR A 113 -16.97 10.20 1.08
CA THR A 113 -18.02 11.05 1.68
C THR A 113 -18.71 11.94 0.66
N VAL A 114 -18.24 11.95 -0.58
CA VAL A 114 -18.74 12.79 -1.68
C VAL A 114 -18.82 11.98 -2.96
N HIS A 115 -19.60 12.49 -3.92
CA HIS A 115 -19.70 11.91 -5.24
C HIS A 115 -19.03 12.83 -6.28
N ILE A 116 -17.96 12.39 -6.89
CA ILE A 116 -17.26 13.10 -7.97
C ILE A 116 -17.14 12.13 -9.15
N PRO A 117 -17.96 12.28 -10.21
CA PRO A 117 -17.95 11.35 -11.33
C PRO A 117 -16.73 11.53 -12.22
N ILE A 118 -16.40 10.52 -13.00
CA ILE A 118 -15.57 10.65 -14.19
C ILE A 118 -16.22 11.63 -15.19
N PRO A 119 -15.48 12.38 -16.02
CA PRO A 119 -16.09 13.31 -16.98
C PRO A 119 -17.17 12.65 -17.82
N LYS A 120 -18.37 13.22 -17.83
CA LYS A 120 -19.57 12.65 -18.47
C LYS A 120 -19.36 12.27 -19.94
N PHE A 121 -18.55 13.05 -20.67
CA PHE A 121 -18.27 12.79 -22.06
C PHE A 121 -17.61 11.42 -22.32
N VAL A 122 -17.01 10.79 -21.32
CA VAL A 122 -16.40 9.45 -21.43
C VAL A 122 -17.48 8.40 -21.64
N PHE A 123 -18.55 8.45 -20.83
CA PHE A 123 -19.61 7.42 -20.84
C PHE A 123 -20.84 7.84 -21.67
N GLU A 124 -20.89 9.05 -22.19
CA GLU A 124 -21.99 9.53 -23.05
C GLU A 124 -21.80 9.20 -24.54
N ASN A 125 -20.67 8.57 -24.92
CA ASN A 125 -20.38 8.13 -26.27
C ASN A 125 -21.14 6.85 -26.67
N LYS A 126 -21.08 6.48 -27.97
CA LYS A 126 -21.58 5.18 -28.45
C LYS A 126 -20.87 4.01 -27.79
N ILE A 127 -19.55 4.12 -27.64
CA ILE A 127 -18.73 3.15 -26.92
C ILE A 127 -18.86 3.45 -25.44
N LYS A 128 -19.25 2.45 -24.66
CA LYS A 128 -19.43 2.50 -23.21
C LYS A 128 -18.29 1.72 -22.55
N PRO A 129 -17.21 2.37 -22.12
CA PRO A 129 -16.02 1.67 -21.65
C PRO A 129 -16.14 1.28 -20.18
N TYR A 130 -17.24 0.64 -19.79
CA TYR A 130 -17.46 0.13 -18.46
C TYR A 130 -16.67 -1.14 -18.22
N PHE A 131 -16.24 -1.37 -16.98
CA PHE A 131 -16.00 -2.72 -16.51
C PHE A 131 -17.33 -3.48 -16.44
N VAL A 132 -17.30 -4.77 -16.69
CA VAL A 132 -18.47 -5.63 -16.59
C VAL A 132 -18.09 -6.91 -15.87
N ASP A 133 -18.90 -7.31 -14.92
CA ASP A 133 -18.75 -8.58 -14.22
C ASP A 133 -19.45 -9.74 -14.94
N ARG A 134 -19.31 -10.95 -14.41
CA ARG A 134 -19.95 -12.15 -14.98
C ARG A 134 -21.49 -12.12 -14.96
N PHE A 135 -22.10 -11.25 -14.15
CA PHE A 135 -23.56 -11.12 -14.05
C PHE A 135 -24.09 -10.04 -15.00
N GLY A 136 -23.21 -9.42 -15.79
CA GLY A 136 -23.54 -8.33 -16.71
C GLY A 136 -23.75 -6.98 -16.01
N GLN A 137 -23.36 -6.85 -14.73
CA GLN A 137 -23.40 -5.58 -14.04
C GLN A 137 -22.24 -4.71 -14.46
N ILE A 138 -22.53 -3.46 -14.77
CA ILE A 138 -21.54 -2.46 -15.15
C ILE A 138 -20.91 -1.80 -13.93
N ASP A 139 -19.67 -1.34 -14.08
CA ASP A 139 -18.97 -0.53 -13.11
C ASP A 139 -18.31 0.65 -13.80
N ASP A 140 -18.53 1.87 -13.28
CA ASP A 140 -18.06 3.14 -13.81
C ASP A 140 -17.08 3.88 -12.88
N GLU A 141 -16.53 3.16 -11.89
CA GLU A 141 -15.52 3.75 -10.98
C GLU A 141 -14.26 4.18 -11.74
N TYR A 142 -13.95 3.49 -12.84
CA TYR A 142 -12.82 3.76 -13.72
C TYR A 142 -13.13 3.29 -15.15
N ILE A 143 -12.39 3.77 -16.13
CA ILE A 143 -12.49 3.25 -17.51
C ILE A 143 -11.92 1.83 -17.55
N SER A 144 -12.65 0.88 -18.15
CA SER A 144 -12.16 -0.49 -18.30
C SER A 144 -10.81 -0.52 -19.05
N PHE A 145 -9.85 -1.23 -18.50
CA PHE A 145 -8.49 -1.33 -19.05
C PHE A 145 -8.46 -1.92 -20.46
N SER A 146 -9.51 -2.68 -20.83
CA SER A 146 -9.67 -3.22 -22.18
C SER A 146 -9.82 -2.15 -23.25
N TYR A 147 -10.20 -0.92 -22.85
CA TYR A 147 -10.39 0.21 -23.76
C TYR A 147 -9.19 1.15 -23.82
N ASP A 148 -8.08 0.89 -23.14
CA ASP A 148 -6.90 1.78 -23.07
C ASP A 148 -6.50 2.38 -24.44
N SER A 149 -6.57 1.57 -25.50
CA SER A 149 -6.20 1.95 -26.87
C SER A 149 -7.40 2.08 -27.83
N VAL A 150 -8.63 2.04 -27.31
CA VAL A 150 -9.86 2.17 -28.10
C VAL A 150 -10.32 3.63 -28.09
N LYS A 151 -10.61 4.19 -29.27
CA LYS A 151 -11.11 5.57 -29.33
C LYS A 151 -12.52 5.69 -28.78
N ILE A 152 -12.65 6.56 -27.77
CA ILE A 152 -13.92 7.02 -27.20
C ILE A 152 -14.10 8.46 -27.68
N GLY A 153 -14.93 8.65 -28.68
CA GLY A 153 -14.95 9.91 -29.44
C GLY A 153 -13.66 10.10 -30.24
N GLU A 154 -12.93 11.19 -29.97
CA GLU A 154 -11.70 11.52 -30.69
C GLU A 154 -10.42 10.94 -30.09
N ARG A 155 -10.45 10.56 -28.80
CA ARG A 155 -9.28 10.13 -28.02
C ARG A 155 -9.45 8.73 -27.44
N THR A 156 -8.33 8.04 -27.29
CA THR A 156 -8.25 6.85 -26.39
C THR A 156 -8.16 7.30 -24.94
N PRO A 157 -8.50 6.45 -23.94
CA PRO A 157 -8.27 6.74 -22.54
C PRO A 157 -6.82 7.14 -22.25
N LEU A 158 -5.84 6.44 -22.81
CA LEU A 158 -4.43 6.79 -22.64
C LEU A 158 -4.09 8.19 -23.18
N GLU A 159 -4.69 8.60 -24.28
CA GLU A 159 -4.55 9.97 -24.81
C GLU A 159 -5.22 11.01 -23.90
N MET A 160 -6.37 10.68 -23.29
CA MET A 160 -7.05 11.57 -22.33
C MET A 160 -6.19 11.78 -21.08
N TYR A 161 -5.63 10.71 -20.50
CA TYR A 161 -4.71 10.79 -19.36
C TYR A 161 -3.44 11.58 -19.73
N GLN A 162 -2.89 11.36 -20.92
CA GLN A 162 -1.73 12.11 -21.42
C GLN A 162 -2.02 13.60 -21.50
N ASP A 163 -3.13 14.00 -22.11
CA ASP A 163 -3.54 15.40 -22.25
C ASP A 163 -3.72 16.06 -20.88
N PHE A 164 -4.39 15.37 -19.95
CA PHE A 164 -4.59 15.86 -18.59
C PHE A 164 -3.26 16.08 -17.85
N MET A 165 -2.37 15.08 -17.83
CA MET A 165 -1.05 15.17 -17.24
C MET A 165 -0.19 16.28 -17.84
N PHE A 166 -0.23 16.42 -19.16
CA PHE A 166 0.50 17.48 -19.87
C PHE A 166 0.00 18.88 -19.48
N ASN A 167 -1.34 19.06 -19.44
CA ASN A 167 -1.95 20.33 -19.04
C ASN A 167 -1.69 20.65 -17.56
N PHE A 168 -1.76 19.66 -16.67
CA PHE A 168 -1.36 19.81 -15.27
C PHE A 168 0.08 20.32 -15.16
N LYS A 169 1.03 19.66 -15.84
CA LYS A 169 2.42 20.08 -15.85
C LYS A 169 2.59 21.50 -16.34
N LYS A 170 1.93 21.86 -17.44
CA LYS A 170 2.01 23.20 -18.04
C LYS A 170 1.53 24.26 -17.06
N HIS A 171 0.39 24.03 -16.39
CA HIS A 171 -0.22 25.00 -15.49
C HIS A 171 0.56 25.15 -14.16
N PHE A 172 0.96 24.02 -13.56
CA PHE A 172 1.63 23.98 -12.27
C PHE A 172 3.16 23.92 -12.36
N ARG A 173 3.73 24.25 -13.51
CA ARG A 173 5.18 24.19 -13.78
C ARG A 173 6.01 24.88 -12.71
N LYS A 174 5.60 26.07 -12.23
CA LYS A 174 6.30 26.83 -11.18
C LYS A 174 6.51 26.02 -9.90
N TYR A 175 5.50 25.24 -9.48
CA TYR A 175 5.54 24.41 -8.27
C TYR A 175 6.35 23.12 -8.47
N ILE A 176 6.42 22.62 -9.70
CA ILE A 176 7.28 21.49 -10.07
C ILE A 176 8.74 21.93 -10.09
N ASP A 177 9.04 23.03 -10.78
CA ASP A 177 10.42 23.53 -10.96
C ASP A 177 11.06 23.97 -9.63
N ASN A 178 10.30 24.61 -8.73
CA ASN A 178 10.77 25.02 -7.40
C ASN A 178 10.65 23.91 -6.33
N LYS A 179 10.20 22.70 -6.70
CA LYS A 179 10.03 21.52 -5.84
C LYS A 179 9.04 21.72 -4.69
N THR A 180 8.09 22.63 -4.80
CA THR A 180 6.91 22.67 -3.93
C THR A 180 6.07 21.41 -4.14
N ILE A 181 5.82 21.02 -5.41
CA ILE A 181 5.37 19.67 -5.74
C ILE A 181 6.57 18.73 -5.58
N SER A 182 6.56 17.92 -4.53
CA SER A 182 7.64 16.99 -4.16
C SER A 182 7.57 15.69 -4.94
N LYS A 183 6.34 15.19 -5.14
CA LYS A 183 6.03 13.99 -5.93
C LYS A 183 4.67 14.14 -6.59
N ILE A 184 4.37 13.25 -7.53
CA ILE A 184 3.05 13.13 -8.16
C ILE A 184 2.64 11.65 -8.08
N GLU A 185 1.51 11.36 -7.46
CA GLU A 185 0.91 10.04 -7.52
C GLU A 185 -0.01 9.95 -8.74
N ILE A 186 0.09 8.85 -9.47
CA ILE A 186 -0.70 8.62 -10.68
C ILE A 186 -1.84 7.68 -10.38
N GLY A 187 -3.08 8.13 -10.59
CA GLY A 187 -4.28 7.30 -10.46
C GLY A 187 -4.28 6.19 -11.51
N LEU A 188 -4.35 4.94 -11.06
CA LEU A 188 -4.19 3.75 -11.90
C LEU A 188 -5.43 2.83 -11.92
N GLY A 189 -6.49 3.25 -11.26
CA GLY A 189 -7.73 2.47 -11.13
C GLY A 189 -8.64 3.05 -10.05
N PRO A 190 -9.63 2.29 -9.56
CA PRO A 190 -10.51 2.69 -8.46
C PRO A 190 -9.72 3.16 -7.23
N CYS A 191 -10.17 4.20 -6.57
CA CYS A 191 -9.45 4.85 -5.45
C CYS A 191 -8.03 5.32 -5.78
N GLY A 192 -7.69 5.48 -7.05
CA GLY A 192 -6.32 5.76 -7.51
C GLY A 192 -5.38 4.55 -7.49
N GLU A 193 -5.85 3.40 -7.03
CA GLU A 193 -5.09 2.16 -6.85
C GLU A 193 -4.98 1.36 -8.14
N LEU A 194 -3.84 0.71 -8.37
CA LEU A 194 -3.67 -0.24 -9.48
C LEU A 194 -4.43 -1.53 -9.16
N ARG A 195 -5.74 -1.55 -9.37
CA ARG A 195 -6.62 -2.70 -9.16
C ARG A 195 -7.86 -2.66 -10.05
N TYR A 196 -8.56 -3.79 -10.14
CA TYR A 196 -9.90 -3.85 -10.69
C TYR A 196 -10.97 -3.38 -9.70
N PRO A 197 -12.15 -2.92 -10.15
CA PRO A 197 -13.26 -2.45 -9.30
C PRO A 197 -14.09 -3.62 -8.72
N SER A 198 -13.43 -4.52 -7.99
CA SER A 198 -14.05 -5.75 -7.48
C SER A 198 -14.76 -5.60 -6.13
N TYR A 199 -14.62 -4.44 -5.47
CA TYR A 199 -14.99 -4.25 -4.07
C TYR A 199 -15.82 -3.00 -3.82
N LEU A 200 -16.73 -2.66 -4.73
CA LEU A 200 -17.69 -1.57 -4.56
C LEU A 200 -18.68 -1.90 -3.45
N LEU A 201 -18.81 -1.04 -2.43
CA LEU A 201 -19.62 -1.28 -1.23
C LEU A 201 -21.13 -1.45 -1.49
N SER A 202 -21.64 -0.95 -2.64
CA SER A 202 -23.04 -1.18 -3.01
C SER A 202 -23.35 -2.63 -3.42
N ARG A 203 -22.31 -3.47 -3.61
CA ARG A 203 -22.43 -4.85 -4.09
C ARG A 203 -21.74 -5.86 -3.19
N TRP A 204 -20.65 -5.44 -2.55
CA TRP A 204 -19.76 -6.29 -1.79
C TRP A 204 -19.79 -5.97 -0.30
N GLU A 205 -19.69 -6.99 0.53
CA GLU A 205 -19.61 -6.92 1.99
C GLU A 205 -18.33 -7.59 2.48
N TYR A 206 -17.59 -6.89 3.34
CA TYR A 206 -16.42 -7.47 4.01
C TYR A 206 -16.84 -8.66 4.92
N PRO A 207 -16.13 -9.77 4.93
CA PRO A 207 -14.87 -10.11 4.23
C PRO A 207 -15.07 -11.07 3.04
N ARG A 208 -16.13 -10.90 2.28
CA ARG A 208 -16.51 -11.77 1.17
C ARG A 208 -15.63 -11.56 -0.06
N ILE A 209 -15.74 -12.47 -1.05
CA ILE A 209 -15.04 -12.38 -2.33
C ILE A 209 -15.84 -11.48 -3.27
N GLY A 210 -15.15 -10.55 -3.93
CA GLY A 210 -15.70 -9.77 -5.04
C GLY A 210 -15.84 -10.59 -6.33
N SER A 211 -16.14 -9.92 -7.43
CA SER A 211 -16.26 -10.54 -8.75
C SER A 211 -15.14 -10.06 -9.67
N PHE A 212 -14.69 -10.92 -10.59
CA PHE A 212 -13.81 -10.50 -11.68
C PHE A 212 -14.52 -9.50 -12.60
N GLN A 213 -13.76 -8.53 -13.11
CA GLN A 213 -14.25 -7.39 -13.88
C GLN A 213 -13.68 -7.41 -15.32
N CYS A 214 -13.90 -8.51 -16.04
CA CYS A 214 -13.35 -8.73 -17.38
C CYS A 214 -14.35 -9.37 -18.35
N TYR A 215 -15.65 -9.08 -18.16
CA TYR A 215 -16.70 -9.63 -19.03
C TYR A 215 -17.30 -8.60 -20.00
N ASP A 216 -16.71 -7.40 -20.10
CA ASP A 216 -17.00 -6.51 -21.20
C ASP A 216 -16.53 -7.13 -22.53
N GLU A 217 -17.11 -6.67 -23.62
CA GLU A 217 -16.91 -7.28 -24.95
C GLU A 217 -15.44 -7.26 -25.39
N MET A 218 -14.71 -6.17 -25.07
CA MET A 218 -13.30 -6.05 -25.44
C MET A 218 -12.42 -7.02 -24.64
N PHE A 219 -12.65 -7.16 -23.34
CA PHE A 219 -11.91 -8.13 -22.53
C PHE A 219 -12.18 -9.57 -22.96
N LYS A 220 -13.45 -9.93 -23.29
CA LYS A 220 -13.76 -11.26 -23.81
C LYS A 220 -13.02 -11.57 -25.11
N GLN A 221 -13.00 -10.61 -26.05
CA GLN A 221 -12.25 -10.75 -27.31
C GLN A 221 -10.74 -10.88 -27.06
N MET A 222 -10.17 -10.09 -26.14
CA MET A 222 -8.77 -10.20 -25.77
C MET A 222 -8.45 -11.57 -25.15
N PHE A 223 -9.31 -12.07 -24.26
CA PHE A 223 -9.12 -13.38 -23.65
C PHE A 223 -9.09 -14.50 -24.69
N MET A 224 -10.11 -14.56 -25.56
CA MET A 224 -10.17 -15.56 -26.64
C MET A 224 -8.94 -15.52 -27.55
N LYS A 225 -8.51 -14.32 -27.93
CA LYS A 225 -7.31 -14.14 -28.76
C LYS A 225 -6.07 -14.66 -28.06
N ASP A 226 -5.82 -14.21 -26.83
CA ASP A 226 -4.61 -14.53 -26.07
C ASP A 226 -4.58 -16.03 -25.71
N ALA A 227 -5.73 -16.64 -25.38
CA ALA A 227 -5.84 -18.08 -25.15
C ALA A 227 -5.52 -18.89 -26.42
N LYS A 228 -6.06 -18.46 -27.57
CA LYS A 228 -5.77 -19.13 -28.85
C LYS A 228 -4.29 -19.01 -29.25
N GLU A 229 -3.66 -17.84 -29.02
CA GLU A 229 -2.23 -17.63 -29.27
C GLU A 229 -1.36 -18.50 -28.35
N ALA A 230 -1.83 -18.77 -27.12
CA ALA A 230 -1.19 -19.69 -26.19
C ALA A 230 -1.44 -21.19 -26.51
N GLY A 231 -2.21 -21.51 -27.56
CA GLY A 231 -2.49 -22.90 -27.99
C GLY A 231 -3.83 -23.46 -27.49
N HIS A 232 -4.62 -22.71 -26.74
CA HIS A 232 -5.87 -23.15 -26.12
C HIS A 232 -7.10 -22.64 -26.91
N LYS A 233 -7.40 -23.29 -28.02
CA LYS A 233 -8.46 -22.86 -28.95
C LYS A 233 -9.87 -22.96 -28.39
N ASP A 234 -10.07 -23.83 -27.38
CA ASP A 234 -11.36 -24.13 -26.77
C ASP A 234 -11.65 -23.24 -25.53
N TRP A 235 -10.72 -22.37 -25.15
CA TRP A 235 -10.93 -21.40 -24.07
C TRP A 235 -11.47 -20.08 -24.67
N ASP A 236 -12.79 -19.95 -24.67
CA ASP A 236 -13.52 -18.89 -25.35
C ASP A 236 -14.03 -17.79 -24.43
N SER A 237 -13.92 -17.94 -23.11
CA SER A 237 -14.45 -16.99 -22.14
C SER A 237 -13.70 -17.02 -20.81
N PRO A 238 -13.69 -15.91 -20.02
CA PRO A 238 -13.34 -15.93 -18.61
C PRO A 238 -14.21 -16.92 -17.81
N PRO A 239 -13.80 -17.35 -16.59
CA PRO A 239 -14.50 -18.41 -15.85
C PRO A 239 -15.92 -18.03 -15.43
N ASN A 240 -16.83 -18.98 -15.48
CA ASN A 240 -18.27 -18.81 -15.15
C ASN A 240 -18.68 -19.44 -13.81
N ASP A 241 -17.78 -20.13 -13.13
CA ASP A 241 -18.02 -20.85 -11.87
C ASP A 241 -17.34 -20.21 -10.66
N THR A 242 -17.08 -18.89 -10.72
CA THR A 242 -16.39 -18.11 -9.69
C THR A 242 -17.29 -17.69 -8.52
N GLY A 243 -18.57 -18.00 -8.56
CA GLY A 243 -19.58 -17.67 -7.54
C GLY A 243 -20.88 -17.18 -8.16
N TYR A 244 -21.91 -17.03 -7.33
CA TYR A 244 -23.24 -16.58 -7.74
C TYR A 244 -23.51 -15.12 -7.39
N SER A 245 -22.66 -14.52 -6.57
CA SER A 245 -22.75 -13.13 -6.13
C SER A 245 -21.37 -12.52 -5.87
N TYR A 246 -21.33 -11.25 -5.43
CA TYR A 246 -20.14 -10.60 -4.89
C TYR A 246 -19.80 -11.03 -3.45
N ASN A 247 -20.65 -11.84 -2.82
CA ASN A 247 -20.56 -12.13 -1.40
C ASN A 247 -20.39 -13.62 -1.12
N GLU A 248 -19.62 -14.29 -1.98
CA GLU A 248 -19.29 -15.70 -1.83
C GLU A 248 -18.21 -15.95 -0.78
N ASN A 249 -18.28 -17.13 -0.15
CA ASN A 249 -17.17 -17.65 0.62
C ASN A 249 -16.17 -18.39 -0.29
N PRO A 250 -14.87 -18.37 0.00
CA PRO A 250 -13.86 -19.02 -0.85
C PRO A 250 -14.05 -20.53 -1.03
N GLY A 251 -14.78 -21.19 -0.12
CA GLY A 251 -15.04 -22.62 -0.19
C GLY A 251 -16.28 -23.01 -1.00
N GLU A 252 -17.11 -22.09 -1.46
CA GLU A 252 -18.39 -22.38 -2.13
C GLU A 252 -18.25 -22.52 -3.66
N PRO A 253 -17.66 -21.58 -4.41
CA PRO A 253 -17.50 -21.73 -5.85
C PRO A 253 -16.45 -22.78 -6.22
N THR A 254 -16.72 -23.56 -7.26
CA THR A 254 -15.82 -24.61 -7.76
C THR A 254 -14.47 -24.04 -8.19
N PHE A 255 -14.47 -22.86 -8.80
CA PHE A 255 -13.23 -22.19 -9.19
C PHE A 255 -12.29 -22.00 -8.00
N TRP A 256 -12.79 -21.52 -6.86
CA TRP A 256 -11.96 -21.25 -5.67
C TRP A 256 -11.64 -22.49 -4.82
N LYS A 257 -12.34 -23.63 -5.04
CA LYS A 257 -11.98 -24.93 -4.42
C LYS A 257 -10.78 -25.56 -5.12
N SER A 258 -10.83 -25.64 -6.44
CA SER A 258 -9.83 -26.39 -7.23
C SER A 258 -9.56 -25.78 -8.61
N GLY A 259 -10.51 -25.08 -9.21
CA GLY A 259 -10.41 -24.55 -10.55
C GLY A 259 -9.22 -23.62 -10.75
N TYR A 260 -8.87 -22.79 -9.77
CA TYR A 260 -7.73 -21.88 -9.80
C TYR A 260 -6.36 -22.62 -9.89
N LYS A 261 -6.30 -23.90 -9.54
CA LYS A 261 -5.10 -24.76 -9.66
C LYS A 261 -5.00 -25.46 -11.01
N SER A 262 -6.10 -25.51 -11.79
CA SER A 262 -6.13 -26.11 -13.12
C SER A 262 -5.25 -25.31 -14.11
N GLU A 263 -4.95 -25.91 -15.26
CA GLU A 263 -4.22 -25.22 -16.33
C GLU A 263 -4.96 -23.97 -16.79
N TYR A 264 -6.28 -24.10 -17.02
CA TYR A 264 -7.15 -22.99 -17.37
C TYR A 264 -7.14 -21.88 -16.28
N GLY A 265 -7.33 -22.26 -15.01
CA GLY A 265 -7.37 -21.30 -13.91
C GLY A 265 -6.07 -20.55 -13.73
N LYS A 266 -4.92 -21.21 -13.84
CA LYS A 266 -3.60 -20.58 -13.81
C LYS A 266 -3.37 -19.63 -14.99
N PHE A 267 -3.78 -20.02 -16.19
CA PHE A 267 -3.73 -19.17 -17.36
C PHE A 267 -4.60 -17.94 -17.18
N PHE A 268 -5.87 -18.12 -16.80
CA PHE A 268 -6.80 -17.01 -16.59
C PHE A 268 -6.30 -16.02 -15.53
N LEU A 269 -5.89 -16.49 -14.36
CA LEU A 269 -5.41 -15.62 -13.28
C LEU A 269 -4.14 -14.86 -13.66
N ASN A 270 -3.22 -15.52 -14.36
CA ASN A 270 -2.04 -14.85 -14.89
C ASN A 270 -2.42 -13.79 -15.94
N TRP A 271 -3.29 -14.15 -16.88
CA TRP A 271 -3.78 -13.24 -17.92
C TRP A 271 -4.46 -12.00 -17.30
N TYR A 272 -5.38 -12.20 -16.34
CA TYR A 272 -6.09 -11.11 -15.65
C TYR A 272 -5.12 -10.17 -14.91
N SER A 273 -4.16 -10.72 -14.24
CA SER A 273 -3.10 -9.97 -13.56
C SER A 273 -2.18 -9.24 -14.54
N GLN A 274 -1.81 -9.87 -15.66
CA GLN A 274 -0.98 -9.22 -16.69
C GLN A 274 -1.69 -8.05 -17.36
N LYS A 275 -3.02 -8.11 -17.59
CA LYS A 275 -3.79 -6.99 -18.12
C LYS A 275 -3.79 -5.78 -17.17
N LEU A 276 -3.88 -6.01 -15.87
CA LEU A 276 -3.71 -4.96 -14.86
C LEU A 276 -2.32 -4.32 -14.94
N ILE A 277 -1.25 -5.13 -14.98
CA ILE A 277 0.13 -4.65 -15.04
C ILE A 277 0.38 -3.90 -16.34
N GLU A 278 -0.16 -4.37 -17.46
CA GLU A 278 -0.06 -3.72 -18.77
C GLU A 278 -0.69 -2.33 -18.75
N HIS A 279 -1.92 -2.21 -18.20
CA HIS A 279 -2.56 -0.90 -17.99
C HIS A 279 -1.69 0.04 -17.18
N GLY A 280 -1.26 -0.39 -15.98
CA GLY A 280 -0.40 0.42 -15.11
C GLY A 280 0.89 0.85 -15.80
N ARG A 281 1.53 -0.06 -16.54
CA ARG A 281 2.74 0.21 -17.32
C ARG A 281 2.51 1.28 -18.39
N ASN A 282 1.41 1.21 -19.11
CA ASN A 282 1.07 2.15 -20.18
C ASN A 282 0.86 3.57 -19.61
N VAL A 283 0.07 3.71 -18.58
CA VAL A 283 -0.20 5.00 -17.92
C VAL A 283 1.08 5.58 -17.30
N LEU A 284 1.85 4.78 -16.58
CA LEU A 284 3.08 5.23 -15.91
C LEU A 284 4.20 5.60 -16.90
N LYS A 285 4.32 4.91 -18.04
CA LYS A 285 5.26 5.30 -19.10
C LYS A 285 4.92 6.66 -19.68
N ILE A 286 3.63 6.97 -19.88
CA ILE A 286 3.17 8.30 -20.30
C ILE A 286 3.53 9.34 -19.25
N ALA A 287 3.21 9.07 -17.98
CA ALA A 287 3.53 9.95 -16.86
C ALA A 287 5.03 10.23 -16.78
N ARG A 288 5.89 9.21 -16.90
CA ARG A 288 7.35 9.37 -16.85
C ARG A 288 7.90 10.22 -18.00
N LYS A 289 7.34 10.11 -19.20
CA LYS A 289 7.70 11.00 -20.33
C LYS A 289 7.35 12.45 -20.05
N ILE A 290 6.20 12.69 -19.43
CA ILE A 290 5.73 14.05 -19.10
C ILE A 290 6.52 14.61 -17.91
N PHE A 291 6.79 13.83 -16.87
CA PHE A 291 7.46 14.22 -15.64
C PHE A 291 8.84 13.54 -15.44
N PRO A 292 9.83 13.81 -16.33
CA PRO A 292 11.06 13.01 -16.39
C PRO A 292 11.93 13.10 -15.13
N LYS A 293 11.80 14.18 -14.36
CA LYS A 293 12.63 14.46 -13.17
C LYS A 293 11.86 14.50 -11.85
N THR A 294 10.54 14.40 -11.88
CA THR A 294 9.68 14.43 -10.70
C THR A 294 9.58 13.02 -10.10
N HIS A 295 9.53 12.92 -8.79
CA HIS A 295 9.16 11.67 -8.13
C HIS A 295 7.75 11.29 -8.54
N LEU A 296 7.56 10.05 -8.94
CA LEU A 296 6.25 9.47 -9.25
C LEU A 296 6.00 8.33 -8.28
N ALA A 297 4.76 8.22 -7.82
CA ALA A 297 4.29 7.10 -7.04
C ALA A 297 3.11 6.41 -7.73
N GLY A 298 2.97 5.11 -7.49
CA GLY A 298 1.82 4.31 -7.88
C GLY A 298 1.30 3.55 -6.67
N LYS A 299 -0.02 3.62 -6.45
CA LYS A 299 -0.67 3.01 -5.30
C LYS A 299 -1.19 1.61 -5.63
N VAL A 300 -1.00 0.68 -4.67
CA VAL A 300 -1.48 -0.71 -4.71
C VAL A 300 -2.29 -0.98 -3.45
N ALA A 301 -3.47 -1.56 -3.62
CA ALA A 301 -4.40 -1.80 -2.53
C ALA A 301 -3.95 -2.93 -1.59
N GLY A 302 -4.11 -2.73 -0.29
CA GLY A 302 -3.89 -3.73 0.74
C GLY A 302 -5.11 -4.64 0.92
N ILE A 303 -5.34 -5.57 0.02
CA ILE A 303 -6.44 -6.54 0.09
C ILE A 303 -6.07 -7.64 1.08
N HIS A 304 -6.32 -7.41 2.36
CA HIS A 304 -5.79 -8.22 3.46
C HIS A 304 -6.72 -9.37 3.92
N TRP A 305 -8.01 -9.35 3.56
CA TRP A 305 -8.96 -10.44 3.86
C TRP A 305 -8.78 -11.60 2.88
N GLN A 306 -9.14 -12.80 3.29
CA GLN A 306 -8.86 -14.05 2.58
C GLN A 306 -7.35 -14.27 2.25
N TYR A 307 -6.47 -13.49 2.85
CA TYR A 307 -5.01 -13.63 2.69
C TYR A 307 -4.49 -14.98 3.18
N LEU A 308 -5.05 -15.50 4.29
CA LEU A 308 -4.67 -16.81 4.85
C LEU A 308 -5.36 -18.00 4.15
N HIS A 309 -6.31 -17.75 3.23
CA HIS A 309 -6.90 -18.81 2.42
C HIS A 309 -5.93 -19.19 1.28
N GLU A 310 -5.81 -20.49 0.99
CA GLU A 310 -4.84 -21.01 0.01
C GLU A 310 -4.98 -20.43 -1.41
N SER A 311 -6.19 -20.01 -1.80
CA SER A 311 -6.43 -19.40 -3.12
C SER A 311 -6.11 -17.90 -3.16
N ARG A 312 -6.01 -17.21 -2.01
CA ARG A 312 -5.89 -15.75 -1.94
C ARG A 312 -6.88 -15.04 -2.88
N CYS A 313 -8.11 -15.52 -2.87
CA CYS A 313 -9.16 -15.17 -3.85
C CYS A 313 -9.53 -13.68 -3.84
N ALA A 314 -9.51 -13.01 -2.68
CA ALA A 314 -9.82 -11.59 -2.61
C ALA A 314 -8.78 -10.73 -3.33
N GLU A 315 -7.51 -11.06 -3.20
CA GLU A 315 -6.44 -10.41 -3.95
C GLU A 315 -6.53 -10.72 -5.43
N ALA A 316 -6.82 -11.99 -5.78
CA ALA A 316 -6.91 -12.43 -7.17
C ALA A 316 -8.03 -11.71 -7.94
N THR A 317 -9.21 -11.49 -7.35
CA THR A 317 -10.30 -10.75 -7.99
C THR A 317 -9.97 -9.26 -8.18
N ALA A 318 -9.14 -8.68 -7.31
CA ALA A 318 -8.61 -7.32 -7.48
C ALA A 318 -7.49 -7.23 -8.54
N GLY A 319 -7.01 -8.37 -9.06
CA GLY A 319 -5.94 -8.45 -10.06
C GLY A 319 -4.59 -8.91 -9.50
N TYR A 320 -4.47 -9.14 -8.19
CA TYR A 320 -3.20 -9.50 -7.54
C TYR A 320 -3.05 -11.02 -7.42
N TYR A 321 -2.85 -11.68 -8.56
CA TYR A 321 -2.57 -13.11 -8.58
C TYR A 321 -1.25 -13.43 -7.87
N THR A 322 -1.31 -14.18 -6.76
CA THR A 322 -0.15 -14.43 -5.90
C THR A 322 -0.21 -15.86 -5.33
N THR A 323 -0.47 -16.84 -6.19
CA THR A 323 -0.51 -18.27 -5.84
C THR A 323 0.15 -19.10 -6.95
N ASN A 324 0.22 -20.41 -6.79
CA ASN A 324 0.78 -21.33 -7.80
C ASN A 324 2.23 -20.97 -8.22
N GLY A 325 3.02 -20.38 -7.32
CA GLY A 325 4.40 -19.97 -7.60
C GLY A 325 4.56 -18.65 -8.34
N TYR A 326 3.49 -17.90 -8.53
CA TYR A 326 3.47 -16.56 -9.14
C TYR A 326 3.26 -15.49 -8.08
N SER A 327 3.82 -14.29 -8.27
CA SER A 327 3.61 -13.12 -7.41
C SER A 327 3.40 -11.87 -8.25
N CYS A 328 2.16 -11.40 -8.30
CA CYS A 328 1.80 -10.14 -8.95
C CYS A 328 2.52 -8.94 -8.33
N TYR A 329 2.68 -8.92 -7.01
CA TYR A 329 3.41 -7.84 -6.32
C TYR A 329 4.87 -7.73 -6.78
N SER A 330 5.51 -8.88 -7.05
CA SER A 330 6.87 -8.88 -7.61
C SER A 330 6.92 -8.32 -9.03
N GLU A 331 5.93 -8.64 -9.87
CA GLU A 331 5.85 -8.10 -11.24
C GLU A 331 5.54 -6.60 -11.24
N ILE A 332 4.65 -6.13 -10.34
CA ILE A 332 4.39 -4.70 -10.13
C ILE A 332 5.67 -3.98 -9.67
N ALA A 333 6.39 -4.53 -8.69
CA ALA A 333 7.63 -3.93 -8.20
C ALA A 333 8.71 -3.84 -9.29
N LYS A 334 8.84 -4.87 -10.14
CA LYS A 334 9.71 -4.83 -11.33
C LYS A 334 9.32 -3.70 -12.28
N MET A 335 8.03 -3.59 -12.60
CA MET A 335 7.49 -2.54 -13.46
C MET A 335 7.77 -1.15 -12.87
N PHE A 336 7.53 -0.95 -11.58
CA PHE A 336 7.80 0.32 -10.91
C PHE A 336 9.29 0.66 -10.93
N LYS A 337 10.16 -0.33 -10.71
CA LYS A 337 11.62 -0.13 -10.84
C LYS A 337 12.04 0.28 -12.24
N GLU A 338 11.53 -0.38 -13.28
CA GLU A 338 11.84 -0.08 -14.68
C GLU A 338 11.45 1.35 -15.08
N ILE A 339 10.33 1.86 -14.53
CA ILE A 339 9.79 3.19 -14.85
C ILE A 339 10.27 4.24 -13.84
N ASN A 340 10.93 3.82 -12.76
CA ASN A 340 11.36 4.67 -11.64
C ASN A 340 10.17 5.32 -10.91
N VAL A 341 9.27 4.47 -10.40
CA VAL A 341 8.06 4.84 -9.65
C VAL A 341 8.17 4.28 -8.24
N ASP A 342 7.81 5.05 -7.22
CA ASP A 342 7.78 4.61 -5.84
C ASP A 342 6.52 3.77 -5.57
N PHE A 343 6.64 2.77 -4.70
CA PHE A 343 5.57 1.82 -4.39
C PHE A 343 4.79 2.30 -3.18
N CYS A 344 3.59 2.87 -3.40
CA CYS A 344 2.68 3.23 -2.33
C CYS A 344 1.75 2.05 -2.01
N PHE A 345 1.61 1.71 -0.72
CA PHE A 345 0.78 0.59 -0.25
C PHE A 345 -0.14 1.00 0.89
N THR A 346 -1.33 0.41 0.98
CA THR A 346 -2.32 0.77 1.99
C THR A 346 -2.31 -0.18 3.19
N CYS A 347 -3.16 0.04 4.18
CA CYS A 347 -3.36 -0.74 5.41
C CYS A 347 -2.15 -0.85 6.36
N LEU A 348 -1.26 0.16 6.36
CA LEU A 348 -0.05 0.15 7.19
C LEU A 348 -0.33 0.24 8.70
N GLU A 349 -1.47 0.76 9.11
CA GLU A 349 -1.92 0.88 10.50
C GLU A 349 -2.43 -0.44 11.08
N MET A 350 -2.79 -1.39 10.21
CA MET A 350 -3.42 -2.63 10.61
C MET A 350 -2.41 -3.67 11.08
N ASN A 351 -2.79 -4.43 12.09
CA ASN A 351 -1.99 -5.54 12.60
C ASN A 351 -2.87 -6.74 12.99
N GLY A 352 -2.21 -7.80 13.47
CA GLY A 352 -2.91 -9.00 13.92
C GLY A 352 -3.38 -9.91 12.80
N GLN A 353 -4.21 -10.86 13.19
CA GLN A 353 -4.84 -11.85 12.31
C GLN A 353 -6.26 -12.09 12.78
N ASP A 354 -7.19 -12.19 11.84
CA ASP A 354 -8.55 -12.60 12.11
C ASP A 354 -8.87 -13.89 11.31
N LYS A 355 -9.18 -14.96 12.05
CA LYS A 355 -9.48 -16.25 11.45
C LYS A 355 -10.83 -16.29 10.75
N HIS A 356 -11.78 -15.47 11.19
CA HIS A 356 -13.13 -15.45 10.59
C HIS A 356 -13.09 -14.89 9.16
N SER A 357 -12.31 -13.84 8.96
CA SER A 357 -12.09 -13.22 7.66
C SER A 357 -10.87 -13.77 6.91
N ASN A 358 -10.14 -14.72 7.48
CA ASN A 358 -8.83 -15.15 6.99
C ASN A 358 -7.87 -13.98 6.73
N SER A 359 -7.97 -12.92 7.53
CA SER A 359 -7.24 -11.68 7.34
C SER A 359 -5.89 -11.69 8.07
N ALA A 360 -4.84 -11.14 7.44
CA ALA A 360 -3.54 -10.93 8.06
C ALA A 360 -2.84 -9.70 7.45
N PRO A 361 -3.32 -8.47 7.72
CA PRO A 361 -2.80 -7.25 7.09
C PRO A 361 -1.32 -7.03 7.34
N GLU A 362 -0.84 -7.23 8.56
CA GLU A 362 0.58 -7.05 8.87
C GLU A 362 1.49 -8.01 8.07
N LYS A 363 1.05 -9.26 7.82
CA LYS A 363 1.81 -10.21 7.01
C LYS A 363 1.83 -9.78 5.54
N LEU A 364 0.71 -9.29 5.04
CA LEU A 364 0.61 -8.79 3.68
C LEU A 364 1.53 -7.57 3.48
N VAL A 365 1.48 -6.59 4.39
CA VAL A 365 2.36 -5.40 4.32
C VAL A 365 3.84 -5.83 4.38
N GLN A 366 4.19 -6.78 5.25
CA GLN A 366 5.56 -7.30 5.35
C GLN A 366 6.01 -7.96 4.04
N GLU A 367 5.16 -8.80 3.42
CA GLU A 367 5.43 -9.46 2.14
C GLU A 367 5.71 -8.43 1.05
N VAL A 368 4.83 -7.43 0.89
CA VAL A 368 4.97 -6.42 -0.17
C VAL A 368 6.15 -5.49 0.08
N PHE A 369 6.41 -5.11 1.34
CA PHE A 369 7.57 -4.32 1.74
C PHE A 369 8.89 -5.03 1.40
N GLU A 370 9.00 -6.33 1.69
CA GLU A 370 10.18 -7.14 1.34
C GLU A 370 10.37 -7.27 -0.17
N ILE A 371 9.28 -7.45 -0.91
CA ILE A 371 9.28 -7.49 -2.39
C ILE A 371 9.78 -6.16 -2.95
N ALA A 372 9.24 -5.02 -2.50
CA ALA A 372 9.69 -3.70 -2.95
C ALA A 372 11.18 -3.48 -2.69
N ASN A 373 11.65 -3.80 -1.48
CA ASN A 373 13.06 -3.72 -1.12
C ASN A 373 13.95 -4.63 -1.98
N LYS A 374 13.53 -5.89 -2.23
CA LYS A 374 14.24 -6.84 -3.08
C LYS A 374 14.45 -6.31 -4.49
N HIS A 375 13.45 -5.59 -5.03
CA HIS A 375 13.56 -4.96 -6.35
C HIS A 375 14.20 -3.58 -6.32
N GLY A 376 14.55 -3.05 -5.14
CA GLY A 376 15.16 -1.73 -4.98
C GLY A 376 14.21 -0.59 -5.36
N VAL A 377 12.93 -0.74 -5.01
CA VAL A 377 11.88 0.28 -5.14
C VAL A 377 11.65 0.91 -3.78
N ASN A 378 11.54 2.25 -3.71
CA ASN A 378 11.15 2.93 -2.48
C ASN A 378 9.74 2.49 -2.09
N PHE A 379 9.54 2.24 -0.80
CA PHE A 379 8.25 1.86 -0.25
C PHE A 379 7.69 3.02 0.56
N GLU A 380 6.48 3.42 0.22
CA GLU A 380 5.66 4.44 0.85
C GLU A 380 4.35 3.80 1.31
N GLY A 381 3.57 4.50 2.12
CA GLY A 381 2.31 3.91 2.52
C GLY A 381 1.29 4.84 3.12
N GLU A 382 0.08 4.29 3.26
CA GLU A 382 -1.11 4.96 3.78
C GLU A 382 -1.85 4.07 4.78
N ASN A 383 -2.67 4.67 5.64
CA ASN A 383 -3.68 3.93 6.37
C ASN A 383 -4.92 3.68 5.48
N ALA A 384 -5.58 2.54 5.66
CA ALA A 384 -6.80 2.19 4.93
C ALA A 384 -8.06 2.70 5.62
N ILE A 385 -8.07 2.75 6.95
CA ILE A 385 -9.20 3.22 7.76
C ILE A 385 -8.78 4.31 8.73
N GLU A 386 -9.74 5.10 9.22
CA GLU A 386 -9.46 6.11 10.24
C GLU A 386 -8.75 5.52 11.46
N CYS A 387 -7.64 6.13 11.86
CA CYS A 387 -6.80 5.64 12.95
C CYS A 387 -6.26 6.80 13.81
N TYR A 388 -6.96 7.12 14.91
CA TYR A 388 -6.61 8.22 15.82
C TYR A 388 -6.09 7.72 17.18
N HIS A 389 -5.44 6.54 17.22
CA HIS A 389 -5.01 5.92 18.46
C HIS A 389 -3.58 5.35 18.36
N TRP A 390 -2.89 5.32 19.50
CA TRP A 390 -1.48 4.93 19.56
C TRP A 390 -1.21 3.49 19.11
N HIS A 391 -2.18 2.59 19.17
CA HIS A 391 -2.00 1.23 18.66
C HIS A 391 -1.70 1.26 17.15
N ALA A 392 -2.48 2.02 16.37
CA ALA A 392 -2.25 2.21 14.93
C ALA A 392 -0.95 2.99 14.67
N TYR A 393 -0.70 4.08 15.40
CA TYR A 393 0.53 4.86 15.27
C TYR A 393 1.79 4.03 15.53
N ASN A 394 1.78 3.16 16.54
CA ASN A 394 2.90 2.28 16.84
C ASN A 394 3.16 1.26 15.72
N GLN A 395 2.10 0.78 15.05
CA GLN A 395 2.25 -0.12 13.91
C GLN A 395 2.90 0.61 12.71
N ILE A 396 2.50 1.86 12.44
CA ILE A 396 3.12 2.68 11.39
C ILE A 396 4.58 3.02 11.74
N LEU A 397 4.86 3.39 13.00
CA LEU A 397 6.24 3.64 13.47
C LEU A 397 7.14 2.41 13.32
N LYS A 398 6.60 1.21 13.46
CA LYS A 398 7.31 -0.04 13.19
C LYS A 398 7.77 -0.13 11.73
N TRP A 399 6.92 0.27 10.77
CA TRP A 399 7.31 0.34 9.35
C TRP A 399 8.34 1.42 9.09
N ALA A 400 8.20 2.59 9.71
CA ALA A 400 9.19 3.66 9.63
C ALA A 400 10.58 3.20 10.11
N SER A 401 10.64 2.43 11.21
CA SER A 401 11.90 1.85 11.73
C SER A 401 12.53 0.82 10.78
N LYS A 402 11.73 0.19 9.92
CA LYS A 402 12.21 -0.76 8.91
C LYS A 402 12.62 -0.12 7.59
N GLY A 403 12.38 1.19 7.40
CA GLY A 403 12.81 1.92 6.22
C GLY A 403 11.70 2.43 5.30
N LEU A 404 10.45 2.50 5.79
CA LEU A 404 9.38 3.25 5.12
C LEU A 404 9.86 4.68 4.83
N LYS A 405 9.69 5.14 3.58
CA LYS A 405 10.23 6.43 3.15
C LYS A 405 9.29 7.59 3.42
N GLU A 406 8.00 7.36 3.24
CA GLU A 406 6.95 8.34 3.40
C GLU A 406 5.68 7.65 3.89
N PHE A 407 4.94 8.34 4.72
CA PHE A 407 3.62 7.91 5.18
C PHE A 407 2.61 9.02 4.95
N THR A 408 1.50 8.73 4.29
CA THR A 408 0.36 9.64 4.12
C THR A 408 -0.77 9.23 5.04
N PHE A 409 -1.17 10.14 5.92
CA PHE A 409 -2.30 9.94 6.81
C PHE A 409 -3.62 10.27 6.09
N LEU A 410 -4.51 9.35 5.98
CA LEU A 410 -5.88 9.51 5.48
C LEU A 410 -6.83 9.68 6.66
N ARG A 411 -7.43 10.85 6.89
CA ARG A 411 -7.22 12.11 6.16
C ARG A 411 -7.47 13.32 7.07
N MET A 412 -7.31 14.51 6.54
CA MET A 412 -7.66 15.78 7.19
C MET A 412 -9.20 15.85 7.37
N THR A 413 -9.66 15.76 8.61
CA THR A 413 -11.09 15.78 9.00
C THR A 413 -11.30 16.71 10.18
N ASP A 414 -12.55 17.09 10.44
CA ASP A 414 -12.89 17.84 11.65
C ASP A 414 -12.44 17.11 12.93
N LYS A 415 -12.49 15.76 12.95
CA LYS A 415 -12.03 14.98 14.09
C LYS A 415 -10.53 15.09 14.32
N LEU A 416 -9.72 15.02 13.26
CA LEU A 416 -8.28 15.22 13.38
C LEU A 416 -7.93 16.62 13.84
N MET A 417 -8.61 17.64 13.28
CA MET A 417 -8.18 19.03 13.37
C MET A 417 -8.81 19.81 14.51
N ASN A 418 -10.00 19.41 15.00
CA ASN A 418 -10.75 20.15 16.02
C ASN A 418 -10.82 19.43 17.37
N ASP A 419 -10.42 18.15 17.45
CA ASP A 419 -10.24 17.44 18.71
C ASP A 419 -8.80 17.63 19.23
N GLU A 420 -8.65 18.39 20.32
CA GLU A 420 -7.34 18.77 20.87
C GLU A 420 -6.45 17.58 21.21
N LYS A 421 -7.04 16.50 21.74
CA LYS A 421 -6.30 15.30 22.10
C LYS A 421 -5.82 14.58 20.85
N THR A 422 -6.69 14.38 19.87
CA THR A 422 -6.37 13.74 18.59
C THR A 422 -5.25 14.48 17.86
N LEU A 423 -5.36 15.80 17.72
CA LEU A 423 -4.35 16.62 17.08
C LEU A 423 -3.00 16.59 17.83
N THR A 424 -3.06 16.65 19.17
CA THR A 424 -1.84 16.57 20.01
C THR A 424 -1.15 15.22 19.85
N ASP A 425 -1.88 14.12 19.87
CA ASP A 425 -1.34 12.78 19.68
C ASP A 425 -0.78 12.60 18.25
N PHE A 426 -1.45 13.13 17.24
CA PHE A 426 -0.96 13.13 15.86
C PHE A 426 0.34 13.94 15.70
N LYS A 427 0.41 15.15 16.28
CA LYS A 427 1.66 15.97 16.30
C LYS A 427 2.83 15.22 16.97
N LYS A 428 2.58 14.45 18.03
CA LYS A 428 3.60 13.59 18.68
C LYS A 428 4.02 12.44 17.76
N PHE A 429 3.07 11.77 17.13
CA PHE A 429 3.33 10.72 16.15
C PHE A 429 4.20 11.23 15.00
N THR A 430 3.87 12.36 14.39
CA THR A 430 4.65 12.98 13.31
C THR A 430 6.10 13.21 13.71
N LYS A 431 6.33 13.75 14.94
CA LYS A 431 7.68 13.93 15.45
C LYS A 431 8.45 12.62 15.61
N GLN A 432 7.77 11.55 16.02
CA GLN A 432 8.40 10.23 16.15
C GLN A 432 8.75 9.62 14.79
N MET A 433 7.94 9.83 13.76
CA MET A 433 8.24 9.41 12.38
C MET A 433 9.55 10.00 11.87
N HIS A 434 9.86 11.24 12.22
CA HIS A 434 11.10 11.89 11.85
C HIS A 434 12.34 11.38 12.61
N HIS A 435 12.17 10.68 13.74
CA HIS A 435 13.25 10.25 14.65
C HIS A 435 13.31 8.73 14.82
N SER A 436 12.54 7.97 14.06
CA SER A 436 12.29 6.53 14.27
C SER A 436 13.54 5.63 14.26
N SER A 437 14.69 6.14 13.90
CA SER A 437 15.95 5.38 13.82
C SER A 437 16.87 5.45 15.03
N SER A 438 16.68 6.43 15.94
CA SER A 438 17.62 6.63 17.05
C SER A 438 17.23 5.94 18.35
N SER A 439 15.94 5.59 18.51
CA SER A 439 15.42 4.95 19.74
C SER A 439 15.50 3.41 19.70
N ASN A 440 15.28 2.81 18.55
CA ASN A 440 15.24 1.35 18.41
C ASN A 440 16.62 0.67 18.43
N GLU A 441 17.70 1.37 18.01
CA GLU A 441 19.06 0.82 18.17
C GLU A 441 19.47 0.76 19.65
N LYS A 442 19.03 1.71 20.48
CA LYS A 442 19.28 1.69 21.92
C LYS A 442 18.43 0.65 22.66
N GLU A 443 17.14 0.50 22.29
CA GLU A 443 16.27 -0.54 22.88
C GLU A 443 16.66 -1.96 22.42
N ASN A 444 17.04 -2.16 21.17
CA ASN A 444 17.52 -3.45 20.68
C ASN A 444 18.93 -3.80 21.21
N LYS A 445 19.82 -2.81 21.42
CA LYS A 445 21.06 -3.05 22.15
C LYS A 445 20.81 -3.43 23.59
N ASN A 446 19.94 -2.69 24.28
CA ASN A 446 19.59 -3.00 25.68
C ASN A 446 18.84 -4.34 25.82
N LYS A 447 17.98 -4.73 24.84
CA LYS A 447 17.36 -6.06 24.82
C LYS A 447 18.38 -7.17 24.57
N LYS A 448 19.27 -7.02 23.59
CA LYS A 448 20.34 -7.99 23.34
C LYS A 448 21.33 -8.10 24.49
N GLU A 449 21.69 -6.99 25.14
CA GLU A 449 22.53 -7.00 26.33
C GLU A 449 21.83 -7.66 27.53
N ASN A 450 20.53 -7.48 27.70
CA ASN A 450 19.75 -8.15 28.74
C ASN A 450 19.48 -9.63 28.43
N GLU A 451 19.32 -10.02 27.18
CA GLU A 451 19.22 -11.43 26.76
C GLU A 451 20.55 -12.16 26.96
N ASN A 452 21.66 -11.54 26.54
CA ASN A 452 23.01 -12.09 26.77
C ASN A 452 23.36 -12.19 28.26
N LYS A 453 22.91 -11.22 29.11
CA LYS A 453 23.09 -11.33 30.58
C LYS A 453 22.28 -12.49 31.14
N LYS A 454 21.05 -12.71 30.69
CA LYS A 454 20.22 -13.84 31.17
C LYS A 454 20.74 -15.19 30.67
N GLU A 455 21.34 -15.27 29.48
CA GLU A 455 22.00 -16.50 29.03
C GLU A 455 23.27 -16.79 29.80
N ASN A 456 24.12 -15.80 30.06
CA ASN A 456 25.31 -15.95 30.88
C ASN A 456 24.97 -16.35 32.35
N GLU A 457 23.89 -15.77 32.92
CA GLU A 457 23.43 -16.18 34.28
C GLU A 457 22.89 -17.62 34.29
N LYS A 458 22.27 -18.10 33.21
CA LYS A 458 21.83 -19.49 33.08
C LYS A 458 23.01 -20.46 32.89
N GLU A 459 24.03 -20.07 32.14
CA GLU A 459 25.25 -20.87 32.02
C GLU A 459 26.03 -20.94 33.34
N HIS A 460 26.19 -19.81 34.04
CA HIS A 460 26.81 -19.81 35.36
C HIS A 460 26.07 -20.69 36.40
N LYS A 461 24.72 -20.68 36.36
CA LYS A 461 23.94 -21.59 37.23
C LYS A 461 24.15 -23.06 36.88
N LYS A 462 24.21 -23.41 35.59
CA LYS A 462 24.46 -24.78 35.12
C LYS A 462 25.89 -25.27 35.50
N VAL A 463 26.88 -24.38 35.43
CA VAL A 463 28.26 -24.69 35.83
C VAL A 463 28.32 -24.93 37.35
N ASN A 464 27.72 -24.05 38.16
CA ASN A 464 27.66 -24.21 39.65
C ASN A 464 26.86 -25.45 40.07
N GLU A 465 25.80 -25.83 39.36
CA GLU A 465 25.05 -27.08 39.63
C GLU A 465 25.90 -28.33 39.26
N LYS A 466 26.70 -28.28 38.23
CA LYS A 466 27.63 -29.38 37.91
C LYS A 466 28.76 -29.52 38.90
N GLU A 467 29.36 -28.42 39.36
CA GLU A 467 30.41 -28.44 40.38
C GLU A 467 29.89 -28.93 41.76
N ASN A 468 28.65 -28.55 42.10
CA ASN A 468 28.02 -29.06 43.35
C ASN A 468 27.69 -30.56 43.26
N ASN A 469 27.18 -31.02 42.11
CA ASN A 469 26.93 -32.46 41.88
C ASN A 469 28.22 -33.28 41.84
N GLU A 470 29.35 -32.74 41.34
CA GLU A 470 30.66 -33.41 41.38
C GLU A 470 31.24 -33.46 42.82
N LYS A 471 31.02 -32.44 43.64
CA LYS A 471 31.40 -32.43 45.05
C LYS A 471 30.54 -33.40 45.89
N GLU A 472 29.24 -33.50 45.65
CA GLU A 472 28.38 -34.50 46.29
C GLU A 472 28.74 -35.93 45.90
N ASN A 473 29.10 -36.16 44.62
CA ASN A 473 29.54 -37.48 44.15
C ASN A 473 30.94 -37.89 44.68
N LYS A 474 31.86 -36.93 44.93
CA LYS A 474 33.10 -37.18 45.62
C LYS A 474 32.89 -37.55 47.08
N ASN A 475 32.06 -36.80 47.82
CA ASN A 475 31.71 -37.10 49.22
C ASN A 475 30.96 -38.43 49.38
N LYS A 476 30.15 -38.87 48.40
CA LYS A 476 29.50 -40.20 48.39
C LYS A 476 30.49 -41.34 48.08
N LYS A 477 31.60 -41.11 47.34
CA LYS A 477 32.65 -42.10 47.10
C LYS A 477 33.60 -42.26 48.30
N GLU A 478 33.84 -41.22 49.07
CA GLU A 478 34.65 -41.31 50.32
C GLU A 478 33.90 -41.98 51.44
N ASN A 479 32.58 -41.85 51.58
CA ASN A 479 31.77 -42.51 52.62
C ASN A 479 31.41 -43.98 52.30
N ASN A 480 31.63 -44.48 51.05
CA ASN A 480 31.38 -45.89 50.68
C ASN A 480 32.59 -46.81 50.82
N ASN A 481 33.77 -46.32 51.31
CA ASN A 481 34.95 -47.13 51.54
C ASN A 481 35.13 -47.62 53.02
N GLU A 482 34.15 -47.34 53.93
CA GLU A 482 34.19 -47.77 55.31
C GLU A 482 33.14 -48.76 55.78
N ASN A 483 32.43 -49.45 54.86
CA ASN A 483 31.57 -50.56 55.34
C ASN A 483 31.51 -51.70 54.30
N ASN A 484 32.50 -52.57 54.41
CA ASN A 484 32.42 -53.94 53.89
C ASN A 484 31.98 -54.82 55.03
N GLY A 485 30.88 -55.49 54.94
CA GLY A 485 30.46 -56.48 55.93
C GLY A 485 29.08 -57.07 55.68
N TYR A 486 29.07 -58.19 54.97
CA TYR A 486 28.17 -59.36 55.12
C TYR A 486 26.67 -59.23 55.02
N TYR A 487 25.98 -59.92 54.16
CA TYR A 487 25.20 -61.16 54.14
C TYR A 487 23.98 -61.04 53.16
N TYR A 488 23.93 -62.02 52.21
CA TYR A 488 22.94 -63.06 51.82
C TYR A 488 21.48 -62.71 51.57
N GLU A 489 21.04 -63.17 50.35
CA GLU A 489 19.78 -63.90 50.00
C GLU A 489 18.43 -63.19 50.28
N ASP A 490 17.46 -63.18 49.51
CA ASP A 490 16.76 -64.15 48.70
C ASP A 490 15.57 -63.51 47.91
N TYR A 491 15.34 -64.03 46.75
CA TYR A 491 14.06 -64.44 46.15
C TYR A 491 12.84 -63.52 45.95
N PHE A 492 12.42 -63.54 44.73
CA PHE A 492 11.10 -63.88 44.14
C PHE A 492 10.06 -62.80 43.82
N PHE A 493 9.69 -62.85 42.56
CA PHE A 493 8.39 -62.88 41.88
C PHE A 493 7.49 -61.63 41.78
N MET A 494 7.18 -61.36 40.48
CA MET A 494 5.85 -61.22 39.81
C MET A 494 4.92 -60.07 40.34
N ASN A 495 4.46 -59.22 39.50
CA ASN A 495 3.59 -59.30 38.30
C ASN A 495 3.71 -58.05 37.46
#